data_f8c2ecac179cd86a4af8afedcc4ce001
#
_entry.id   f8c2ecac179cd86a4af8afedcc4ce001
#
_cell.length_a   1.000
_cell.length_b   1.000
_cell.length_c   1.000
_cell.angle_alpha   90.00
_cell.angle_beta   90.00
_cell.angle_gamma   90.00
#
_symmetry.space_group_name_H-M   'P 1'
#
loop_
_entity.id
_entity.type
_entity.pdbx_description
1 polymer ?
#
loop_
_entity_poly.entity_id
_entity_poly.type
_entity_poly.pdbx_seq_one_letter_code
_entity_poly.pdbx_strand_id
1 'polypeptide(L)'
;YDAVVGIMCSYVSTQIGFGSSWQNPFGLAVAQGVAGIPVMSGAWFRIPLWIFFTGLTIVFTMRYAVKIKKDPQLSVAYESDEEYRKEFAKNGKEMPPFTLGHKLVLLTVAACMVWTIWGVVSEGYYIPEIASQFFVMGLVSGIIGVVFKLNDMKVNDIAKSFDHGAADLLGAAMCVGMAQGIIIILGGTSATDGTVLNTILHSISDGMQNFPPVISAWFMYIFQSVFNFFVVSGSGQAALTMPIMAPLADLVGVERQVAVVAYQLGDAFTNFIVPTSGCLLGALAAAKLDWGKWAKFQIKFQAVLFAFGSIAVILAVVIGLS
;
A
#
# COMPACT_ATOMS: atom_id res chain seq x y z
N TYR A 1 4.20 -16.97 -15.89
CA TYR A 1 3.97 -15.59 -15.41
C TYR A 1 5.27 -15.04 -14.85
N ASP A 2 5.34 -13.73 -14.64
CA ASP A 2 6.52 -13.01 -14.19
C ASP A 2 6.35 -12.38 -12.79
N ALA A 3 7.43 -11.79 -12.26
CA ALA A 3 7.43 -11.09 -10.98
C ALA A 3 6.44 -9.93 -10.95
N VAL A 4 6.19 -9.26 -12.09
CA VAL A 4 5.20 -8.17 -12.18
C VAL A 4 3.80 -8.66 -11.89
N VAL A 5 3.39 -9.82 -12.44
CA VAL A 5 2.09 -10.43 -12.09
C VAL A 5 2.02 -10.77 -10.60
N GLY A 6 3.12 -11.25 -10.01
CA GLY A 6 3.21 -11.48 -8.57
C GLY A 6 2.95 -10.23 -7.75
N ILE A 7 3.59 -9.10 -8.09
CA ILE A 7 3.39 -7.80 -7.43
C ILE A 7 1.97 -7.28 -7.63
N MET A 8 1.41 -7.43 -8.84
CA MET A 8 0.02 -7.03 -9.12
C MET A 8 -0.99 -7.82 -8.26
N CYS A 9 -0.77 -9.12 -8.10
CA CYS A 9 -1.67 -9.98 -7.32
C CYS A 9 -1.50 -9.82 -5.80
N SER A 10 -0.35 -9.40 -5.30
CA SER A 10 -0.07 -9.22 -3.87
C SER A 10 -0.18 -7.75 -3.47
N TYR A 11 0.81 -6.94 -3.82
CA TYR A 11 0.93 -5.56 -3.37
C TYR A 11 -0.16 -4.66 -3.94
N VAL A 12 -0.36 -4.67 -5.28
CA VAL A 12 -1.33 -3.76 -5.92
C VAL A 12 -2.76 -4.10 -5.52
N SER A 13 -3.10 -5.38 -5.39
CA SER A 13 -4.42 -5.81 -4.90
C SER A 13 -4.70 -5.30 -3.48
N THR A 14 -3.69 -5.33 -2.61
CA THR A 14 -3.78 -4.79 -1.24
C THR A 14 -4.03 -3.29 -1.25
N GLN A 15 -3.30 -2.53 -2.08
CA GLN A 15 -3.47 -1.07 -2.15
C GLN A 15 -4.81 -0.67 -2.78
N ILE A 16 -5.33 -1.42 -3.75
CA ILE A 16 -6.70 -1.22 -4.26
C ILE A 16 -7.72 -1.44 -3.15
N GLY A 17 -7.56 -2.52 -2.38
CA GLY A 17 -8.39 -2.77 -1.21
C GLY A 17 -8.33 -1.62 -0.21
N PHE A 18 -7.12 -1.12 0.09
CA PHE A 18 -6.90 0.01 0.99
C PHE A 18 -7.57 1.30 0.50
N GLY A 19 -7.39 1.65 -0.79
CA GLY A 19 -7.86 2.90 -1.39
C GLY A 19 -9.36 2.98 -1.64
N SER A 20 -10.02 1.86 -1.82
CA SER A 20 -11.46 1.82 -2.14
C SER A 20 -12.30 1.13 -1.06
N SER A 21 -11.69 0.65 0.02
CA SER A 21 -12.39 -0.03 1.11
C SER A 21 -13.40 0.87 1.82
N TRP A 22 -14.49 0.27 2.23
CA TRP A 22 -15.48 0.88 3.12
C TRP A 22 -15.21 0.58 4.61
N GLN A 23 -14.26 -0.29 4.93
CA GLN A 23 -13.92 -0.79 6.27
C GLN A 23 -12.40 -0.77 6.52
N ASN A 24 -11.75 0.36 6.26
CA ASN A 24 -10.32 0.48 6.52
C ASN A 24 -10.07 1.20 7.85
N PRO A 25 -9.62 0.49 8.90
CA PRO A 25 -9.38 1.09 10.21
C PRO A 25 -8.17 2.02 10.24
N PHE A 26 -7.18 1.81 9.37
CA PHE A 26 -5.92 2.57 9.39
C PHE A 26 -5.96 3.87 8.60
N GLY A 27 -6.76 3.95 7.55
CA GLY A 27 -6.89 5.15 6.72
C GLY A 27 -8.26 5.79 6.88
N LEU A 28 -9.31 5.09 6.42
CA LEU A 28 -10.67 5.63 6.38
C LEU A 28 -11.20 6.02 7.76
N ALA A 29 -11.08 5.12 8.76
CA ALA A 29 -11.59 5.41 10.10
C ALA A 29 -10.88 6.60 10.76
N VAL A 30 -9.55 6.70 10.58
CA VAL A 30 -8.76 7.83 11.07
C VAL A 30 -9.18 9.12 10.36
N ALA A 31 -9.28 9.10 9.04
CA ALA A 31 -9.69 10.28 8.27
C ALA A 31 -11.09 10.76 8.63
N GLN A 32 -12.05 9.85 8.79
CA GLN A 32 -13.41 10.17 9.20
C GLN A 32 -13.46 10.68 10.65
N GLY A 33 -12.71 10.06 11.56
CA GLY A 33 -12.62 10.50 12.95
C GLY A 33 -12.07 11.93 13.06
N VAL A 34 -10.98 12.23 12.34
CA VAL A 34 -10.39 13.58 12.28
C VAL A 34 -11.33 14.58 11.59
N ALA A 35 -12.04 14.16 10.55
CA ALA A 35 -13.03 14.99 9.88
C ALA A 35 -14.30 15.22 10.72
N GLY A 36 -14.47 14.53 11.85
CA GLY A 36 -15.63 14.67 12.72
C GLY A 36 -16.92 14.09 12.14
N ILE A 37 -16.81 13.08 11.27
CA ILE A 37 -17.95 12.36 10.67
C ILE A 37 -18.01 10.92 11.17
N PRO A 38 -19.18 10.26 11.13
CA PRO A 38 -19.32 8.90 11.65
C PRO A 38 -18.37 7.94 10.96
N VAL A 39 -17.65 7.12 11.75
CA VAL A 39 -16.72 6.11 11.24
C VAL A 39 -17.49 5.08 10.42
N MET A 40 -16.89 4.64 9.30
CA MET A 40 -17.47 3.71 8.31
C MET A 40 -18.74 4.25 7.58
N SER A 41 -19.07 5.55 7.72
CA SER A 41 -20.14 6.17 6.93
C SER A 41 -19.78 6.26 5.44
N GLY A 42 -20.78 6.47 4.57
CA GLY A 42 -20.59 6.53 3.11
C GLY A 42 -20.23 5.17 2.47
N ALA A 43 -20.48 4.03 3.16
CA ALA A 43 -20.20 2.69 2.64
C ALA A 43 -20.93 2.41 1.32
N TRP A 44 -22.17 2.89 1.18
CA TRP A 44 -22.97 2.73 -0.03
C TRP A 44 -22.29 3.26 -1.30
N PHE A 45 -21.48 4.31 -1.17
CA PHE A 45 -20.69 4.86 -2.28
C PHE A 45 -19.37 4.10 -2.47
N ARG A 46 -18.70 3.72 -1.38
CA ARG A 46 -17.40 3.04 -1.42
C ARG A 46 -17.49 1.59 -1.89
N ILE A 47 -18.56 0.87 -1.59
CA ILE A 47 -18.73 -0.51 -2.06
C ILE A 47 -18.75 -0.60 -3.59
N PRO A 48 -19.54 0.19 -4.34
CA PRO A 48 -19.45 0.27 -5.80
C PRO A 48 -18.06 0.66 -6.30
N LEU A 49 -17.39 1.63 -5.66
CA LEU A 49 -16.02 2.01 -6.03
C LEU A 49 -15.05 0.85 -5.85
N TRP A 50 -15.14 0.13 -4.74
CA TRP A 50 -14.31 -1.04 -4.49
C TRP A 50 -14.49 -2.12 -5.55
N ILE A 51 -15.73 -2.45 -5.90
CA ILE A 51 -16.04 -3.40 -6.97
C ILE A 51 -15.44 -2.94 -8.30
N PHE A 52 -15.62 -1.66 -8.63
CA PHE A 52 -15.12 -1.07 -9.87
C PHE A 52 -13.59 -1.11 -9.95
N PHE A 53 -12.87 -0.58 -8.96
CA PHE A 53 -11.40 -0.52 -8.98
C PHE A 53 -10.77 -1.91 -8.87
N THR A 54 -11.36 -2.82 -8.12
CA THR A 54 -10.94 -4.22 -8.07
C THR A 54 -11.11 -4.89 -9.44
N GLY A 55 -12.27 -4.74 -10.06
CA GLY A 55 -12.54 -5.27 -11.41
C GLY A 55 -11.59 -4.70 -12.46
N LEU A 56 -11.36 -3.39 -12.43
CA LEU A 56 -10.42 -2.69 -13.31
C LEU A 56 -9.00 -3.26 -13.17
N THR A 57 -8.55 -3.47 -11.93
CA THR A 57 -7.22 -4.03 -11.63
C THR A 57 -7.09 -5.48 -12.08
N ILE A 58 -8.12 -6.30 -11.87
CA ILE A 58 -8.17 -7.67 -12.36
C ILE A 58 -8.05 -7.68 -13.89
N VAL A 59 -8.84 -6.87 -14.59
CA VAL A 59 -8.80 -6.80 -16.07
C VAL A 59 -7.42 -6.36 -16.57
N PHE A 60 -6.82 -5.35 -15.94
CA PHE A 60 -5.48 -4.89 -16.30
C PHE A 60 -4.44 -5.98 -16.09
N THR A 61 -4.43 -6.63 -14.93
CA THR A 61 -3.52 -7.73 -14.59
C THR A 61 -3.70 -8.92 -15.54
N MET A 62 -4.94 -9.32 -15.81
CA MET A 62 -5.22 -10.44 -16.70
C MET A 62 -4.80 -10.16 -18.15
N ARG A 63 -5.01 -8.94 -18.65
CA ARG A 63 -4.54 -8.55 -19.99
C ARG A 63 -3.03 -8.62 -20.10
N TYR A 64 -2.31 -8.13 -19.09
CA TYR A 64 -0.87 -8.25 -19.05
C TYR A 64 -0.41 -9.70 -18.94
N ALA A 65 -1.00 -10.49 -18.04
CA ALA A 65 -0.69 -11.90 -17.86
C ALA A 65 -0.89 -12.73 -19.15
N VAL A 66 -1.99 -12.51 -19.87
CA VAL A 66 -2.24 -13.17 -21.17
C VAL A 66 -1.22 -12.76 -22.22
N LYS A 67 -0.82 -11.48 -22.25
CA LYS A 67 0.19 -10.97 -23.19
C LYS A 67 1.53 -11.66 -22.97
N ILE A 68 2.04 -11.72 -21.74
CA ILE A 68 3.34 -12.33 -21.43
C ILE A 68 3.31 -13.86 -21.49
N LYS A 69 2.12 -14.49 -21.33
CA LYS A 69 1.97 -15.93 -21.55
C LYS A 69 2.15 -16.30 -23.02
N LYS A 70 1.73 -15.43 -23.95
CA LYS A 70 1.91 -15.63 -25.40
C LYS A 70 3.35 -15.37 -25.83
N ASP A 71 3.95 -14.33 -25.30
CA ASP A 71 5.33 -13.93 -25.60
C ASP A 71 6.04 -13.48 -24.31
N PRO A 72 6.82 -14.36 -23.68
CA PRO A 72 7.55 -14.06 -22.44
C PRO A 72 8.55 -12.90 -22.57
N GLN A 73 9.07 -12.61 -23.78
CA GLN A 73 10.02 -11.50 -23.97
C GLN A 73 9.39 -10.12 -23.79
N LEU A 74 8.06 -10.03 -23.84
CA LEU A 74 7.32 -8.79 -23.54
C LEU A 74 7.20 -8.49 -22.06
N SER A 75 7.71 -9.35 -21.19
CA SER A 75 7.76 -9.14 -19.74
C SER A 75 8.76 -8.04 -19.39
N VAL A 76 8.34 -7.10 -18.54
CA VAL A 76 9.20 -6.04 -17.99
C VAL A 76 10.24 -6.64 -17.04
N ALA A 77 9.93 -7.77 -16.41
CA ALA A 77 10.78 -8.50 -15.48
C ALA A 77 11.58 -9.63 -16.16
N TYR A 78 11.61 -9.72 -17.50
CA TYR A 78 12.19 -10.86 -18.21
C TYR A 78 13.62 -11.18 -17.78
N GLU A 79 14.47 -10.15 -17.67
CA GLU A 79 15.89 -10.30 -17.28
C GLU A 79 16.02 -10.72 -15.81
N SER A 80 15.30 -10.08 -14.89
CA SER A 80 15.33 -10.42 -13.46
C SER A 80 14.78 -11.83 -13.20
N ASP A 81 13.72 -12.21 -13.88
CA ASP A 81 13.14 -13.57 -13.78
C ASP A 81 14.06 -14.63 -14.39
N GLU A 82 14.92 -14.27 -15.35
CA GLU A 82 15.90 -15.18 -15.91
C GLU A 82 16.99 -15.53 -14.89
N GLU A 83 17.39 -14.60 -14.04
CA GLU A 83 18.30 -14.88 -12.93
C GLU A 83 17.69 -15.89 -11.96
N TYR A 84 16.43 -15.69 -11.56
CA TYR A 84 15.70 -16.67 -10.74
C TYR A 84 15.61 -18.04 -11.42
N ARG A 85 15.29 -18.11 -12.71
CA ARG A 85 15.23 -19.37 -13.44
C ARG A 85 16.59 -20.07 -13.48
N LYS A 86 17.69 -19.34 -13.68
CA LYS A 86 19.05 -19.89 -13.65
C LYS A 86 19.43 -20.39 -12.26
N GLU A 87 19.05 -19.66 -11.21
CA GLU A 87 19.27 -20.05 -9.81
C GLU A 87 18.50 -21.33 -9.48
N PHE A 88 17.23 -21.42 -9.86
CA PHE A 88 16.42 -22.63 -9.70
C PHE A 88 16.93 -23.79 -10.55
N ALA A 89 17.37 -23.54 -11.78
CA ALA A 89 17.92 -24.58 -12.66
C ALA A 89 19.28 -25.12 -12.17
N LYS A 90 20.14 -24.25 -11.59
CA LYS A 90 21.43 -24.68 -11.01
C LYS A 90 21.24 -25.52 -9.74
N ASN A 91 20.20 -25.23 -8.98
CA ASN A 91 19.87 -25.97 -7.77
C ASN A 91 19.24 -27.33 -8.03
N GLY A 92 19.03 -27.72 -9.33
CA GLY A 92 18.65 -29.03 -9.91
C GLY A 92 18.08 -30.12 -9.00
N LYS A 93 17.61 -29.76 -7.81
CA LYS A 93 17.03 -30.66 -6.84
C LYS A 93 15.60 -30.95 -7.27
N GLU A 94 15.30 -32.22 -7.47
CA GLU A 94 13.93 -32.73 -7.43
C GLU A 94 13.21 -32.03 -6.27
N MET A 95 12.02 -31.49 -6.51
CA MET A 95 11.25 -30.87 -5.44
C MET A 95 11.18 -31.84 -4.25
N PRO A 96 11.62 -31.42 -3.07
CA PRO A 96 11.60 -32.33 -1.91
C PRO A 96 10.15 -32.77 -1.67
N PRO A 97 9.93 -34.02 -1.24
CA PRO A 97 8.59 -34.52 -0.99
C PRO A 97 7.89 -33.64 0.05
N PHE A 98 6.62 -33.34 -0.18
CA PHE A 98 5.79 -32.53 0.72
C PHE A 98 5.50 -33.31 2.01
N THR A 99 6.34 -33.15 3.02
CA THR A 99 6.31 -33.88 4.28
C THR A 99 5.43 -33.23 5.34
N LEU A 100 5.25 -33.90 6.48
CA LEU A 100 4.53 -33.37 7.63
C LEU A 100 5.11 -32.02 8.10
N GLY A 101 6.43 -31.85 8.08
CA GLY A 101 7.09 -30.59 8.44
C GLY A 101 6.63 -29.42 7.56
N HIS A 102 6.53 -29.62 6.25
CA HIS A 102 6.00 -28.59 5.34
C HIS A 102 4.54 -28.23 5.66
N LYS A 103 3.71 -29.22 6.00
CA LYS A 103 2.31 -28.99 6.42
C LYS A 103 2.23 -28.18 7.70
N LEU A 104 3.10 -28.47 8.67
CA LEU A 104 3.16 -27.73 9.94
C LEU A 104 3.62 -26.28 9.74
N VAL A 105 4.60 -26.04 8.88
CA VAL A 105 4.99 -24.67 8.52
C VAL A 105 3.82 -23.90 7.90
N LEU A 106 3.10 -24.49 6.94
CA LEU A 106 1.92 -23.85 6.36
C LEU A 106 0.82 -23.61 7.39
N LEU A 107 0.61 -24.56 8.30
CA LEU A 107 -0.35 -24.38 9.40
C LEU A 107 0.07 -23.24 10.33
N THR A 108 1.35 -23.12 10.65
CA THR A 108 1.89 -22.00 11.46
C THR A 108 1.62 -20.64 10.78
N VAL A 109 1.89 -20.55 9.48
CA VAL A 109 1.60 -19.33 8.70
C VAL A 109 0.10 -19.02 8.74
N ALA A 110 -0.77 -20.00 8.47
CA ALA A 110 -2.21 -19.81 8.51
C ALA A 110 -2.71 -19.39 9.91
N ALA A 111 -2.24 -20.04 10.96
CA ALA A 111 -2.61 -19.72 12.34
C ALA A 111 -2.15 -18.31 12.73
N CYS A 112 -0.93 -17.91 12.35
CA CYS A 112 -0.42 -16.58 12.60
C CYS A 112 -1.22 -15.51 11.84
N MET A 113 -1.60 -15.75 10.59
CA MET A 113 -2.46 -14.84 9.83
C MET A 113 -3.83 -14.66 10.51
N VAL A 114 -4.45 -15.75 10.98
CA VAL A 114 -5.71 -15.67 11.74
C VAL A 114 -5.52 -14.88 13.04
N TRP A 115 -4.42 -15.11 13.76
CA TRP A 115 -4.09 -14.38 14.98
C TRP A 115 -3.88 -12.87 14.70
N THR A 116 -3.18 -12.53 13.63
CA THR A 116 -2.99 -11.13 13.23
C THR A 116 -4.32 -10.46 12.87
N ILE A 117 -5.17 -11.11 12.07
CA ILE A 117 -6.47 -10.57 11.70
C ILE A 117 -7.34 -10.37 12.95
N TRP A 118 -7.39 -11.35 13.85
CA TRP A 118 -8.13 -11.24 15.10
C TRP A 118 -7.58 -10.08 15.96
N GLY A 119 -6.26 -9.97 16.11
CA GLY A 119 -5.63 -8.91 16.90
C GLY A 119 -5.91 -7.52 16.36
N VAL A 120 -5.87 -7.34 15.04
CA VAL A 120 -6.22 -6.06 14.39
C VAL A 120 -7.69 -5.70 14.60
N VAL A 121 -8.59 -6.67 14.43
CA VAL A 121 -10.05 -6.41 14.47
C VAL A 121 -10.57 -6.27 15.91
N SER A 122 -10.08 -7.11 16.85
CA SER A 122 -10.63 -7.19 18.21
C SER A 122 -9.83 -6.37 19.23
N GLU A 123 -8.50 -6.29 19.08
CA GLU A 123 -7.60 -5.67 20.05
C GLU A 123 -6.99 -4.36 19.53
N GLY A 124 -7.24 -4.01 18.26
CA GLY A 124 -6.70 -2.80 17.65
C GLY A 124 -5.19 -2.85 17.42
N TYR A 125 -4.60 -4.03 17.21
CA TYR A 125 -3.17 -4.19 16.94
C TYR A 125 -2.73 -3.32 15.75
N TYR A 126 -1.56 -2.71 15.92
CA TYR A 126 -0.94 -1.85 14.92
C TYR A 126 0.43 -2.42 14.50
N ILE A 127 1.25 -1.63 13.83
CA ILE A 127 2.50 -2.08 13.21
C ILE A 127 3.44 -2.81 14.18
N PRO A 128 3.69 -2.34 15.44
CA PRO A 128 4.62 -3.01 16.35
C PRO A 128 4.16 -4.42 16.75
N GLU A 129 2.86 -4.58 17.05
CA GLU A 129 2.27 -5.86 17.43
C GLU A 129 2.30 -6.84 16.25
N ILE A 130 1.90 -6.36 15.05
CA ILE A 130 1.93 -7.17 13.82
C ILE A 130 3.35 -7.60 13.48
N ALA A 131 4.35 -6.71 13.59
CA ALA A 131 5.75 -7.05 13.36
C ALA A 131 6.24 -8.12 14.33
N SER A 132 5.85 -8.03 15.60
CA SER A 132 6.18 -9.04 16.63
C SER A 132 5.56 -10.40 16.29
N GLN A 133 4.31 -10.42 15.82
CA GLN A 133 3.64 -11.66 15.39
C GLN A 133 4.33 -12.30 14.19
N PHE A 134 4.73 -11.51 13.19
CA PHE A 134 5.47 -12.03 12.03
C PHE A 134 6.86 -12.53 12.41
N PHE A 135 7.53 -11.89 13.37
CA PHE A 135 8.79 -12.39 13.91
C PHE A 135 8.61 -13.77 14.56
N VAL A 136 7.58 -13.93 15.41
CA VAL A 136 7.22 -15.22 16.02
C VAL A 136 6.89 -16.26 14.96
N MET A 137 6.12 -15.90 13.93
CA MET A 137 5.79 -16.79 12.81
C MET A 137 7.06 -17.32 12.13
N GLY A 138 8.00 -16.43 11.80
CA GLY A 138 9.28 -16.80 11.19
C GLY A 138 10.10 -17.71 12.09
N LEU A 139 10.19 -17.40 13.38
CA LEU A 139 10.94 -18.18 14.36
C LEU A 139 10.36 -19.59 14.52
N VAL A 140 9.04 -19.70 14.71
CA VAL A 140 8.35 -21.00 14.86
C VAL A 140 8.50 -21.84 13.59
N SER A 141 8.31 -21.22 12.41
CA SER A 141 8.51 -21.89 11.12
C SER A 141 9.95 -22.40 10.96
N GLY A 142 10.94 -21.58 11.36
CA GLY A 142 12.35 -21.98 11.36
C GLY A 142 12.64 -23.14 12.30
N ILE A 143 12.10 -23.12 13.52
CA ILE A 143 12.24 -24.22 14.49
C ILE A 143 11.65 -25.52 13.91
N ILE A 144 10.45 -25.47 13.32
CA ILE A 144 9.84 -26.63 12.65
C ILE A 144 10.76 -27.13 11.52
N GLY A 145 11.31 -26.20 10.71
CA GLY A 145 12.25 -26.53 9.63
C GLY A 145 13.47 -27.31 10.13
N VAL A 146 14.05 -26.90 11.25
CA VAL A 146 15.22 -27.58 11.88
C VAL A 146 14.82 -28.91 12.47
N VAL A 147 13.71 -28.99 13.23
CA VAL A 147 13.26 -30.22 13.90
C VAL A 147 12.94 -31.32 12.87
N PHE A 148 12.26 -30.94 11.77
CA PHE A 148 11.91 -31.88 10.70
C PHE A 148 13.00 -31.99 9.63
N LYS A 149 14.16 -31.34 9.80
CA LYS A 149 15.30 -31.35 8.86
C LYS A 149 14.87 -31.00 7.42
N LEU A 150 13.99 -30.05 7.29
CA LEU A 150 13.51 -29.59 5.97
C LEU A 150 14.69 -28.97 5.21
N ASN A 151 14.98 -29.48 4.01
CA ASN A 151 16.13 -29.06 3.19
C ASN A 151 17.49 -29.05 3.94
N ASP A 152 17.69 -30.00 4.85
CA ASP A 152 18.88 -30.10 5.71
C ASP A 152 19.13 -28.86 6.59
N MET A 153 18.09 -28.15 6.92
CA MET A 153 18.11 -26.89 7.68
C MET A 153 18.72 -27.09 9.08
N LYS A 154 19.60 -26.17 9.47
CA LYS A 154 20.27 -26.10 10.78
C LYS A 154 19.84 -24.84 11.54
N VAL A 155 20.10 -24.81 12.83
CA VAL A 155 19.76 -23.66 13.70
C VAL A 155 20.31 -22.32 13.16
N ASN A 156 21.57 -22.33 12.70
CA ASN A 156 22.20 -21.12 12.13
C ASN A 156 21.52 -20.64 10.84
N ASP A 157 20.80 -21.51 10.14
CA ASP A 157 20.13 -21.11 8.90
C ASP A 157 18.87 -20.29 9.19
N ILE A 158 18.28 -20.42 10.39
CA ILE A 158 17.23 -19.51 10.87
C ILE A 158 17.76 -18.08 10.93
N ALA A 159 18.91 -17.86 11.61
CA ALA A 159 19.52 -16.55 11.72
C ALA A 159 19.90 -15.98 10.34
N LYS A 160 20.48 -16.80 9.46
CA LYS A 160 20.81 -16.40 8.09
C LYS A 160 19.59 -16.01 7.28
N SER A 161 18.45 -16.69 7.45
CA SER A 161 17.20 -16.33 6.75
C SER A 161 16.69 -14.97 7.17
N PHE A 162 16.78 -14.63 8.47
CA PHE A 162 16.46 -13.29 8.95
C PHE A 162 17.45 -12.24 8.45
N ASP A 163 18.75 -12.53 8.42
CA ASP A 163 19.79 -11.65 7.91
C ASP A 163 19.59 -11.33 6.42
N HIS A 164 19.32 -12.35 5.60
CA HIS A 164 19.01 -12.16 4.19
C HIS A 164 17.74 -11.31 4.00
N GLY A 165 16.66 -11.59 4.74
CA GLY A 165 15.44 -10.80 4.67
C GLY A 165 15.65 -9.34 5.08
N ALA A 166 16.46 -9.08 6.09
CA ALA A 166 16.83 -7.73 6.52
C ALA A 166 17.67 -7.01 5.44
N ALA A 167 18.63 -7.70 4.83
CA ALA A 167 19.45 -7.16 3.76
C ALA A 167 18.61 -6.77 2.53
N ASP A 168 17.65 -7.60 2.14
CA ASP A 168 16.73 -7.33 1.02
C ASP A 168 15.88 -6.07 1.26
N LEU A 169 15.53 -5.79 2.51
CA LEU A 169 14.70 -4.63 2.89
C LEU A 169 15.50 -3.37 3.24
N LEU A 170 16.83 -3.45 3.32
CA LEU A 170 17.67 -2.32 3.75
C LEU A 170 17.47 -1.06 2.88
N GLY A 171 17.41 -1.24 1.56
CA GLY A 171 17.16 -0.14 0.63
C GLY A 171 15.82 0.56 0.87
N ALA A 172 14.77 -0.22 1.13
CA ALA A 172 13.45 0.30 1.48
C ALA A 172 13.49 1.07 2.81
N ALA A 173 14.12 0.52 3.84
CA ALA A 173 14.25 1.17 5.14
C ALA A 173 15.00 2.51 5.04
N MET A 174 16.08 2.58 4.26
CA MET A 174 16.81 3.83 4.03
C MET A 174 15.96 4.88 3.32
N CYS A 175 15.21 4.52 2.27
CA CYS A 175 14.31 5.45 1.57
C CYS A 175 13.23 6.02 2.50
N VAL A 176 12.62 5.16 3.32
CA VAL A 176 11.63 5.61 4.33
C VAL A 176 12.26 6.52 5.36
N GLY A 177 13.47 6.19 5.85
CA GLY A 177 14.22 7.04 6.78
C GLY A 177 14.53 8.43 6.19
N MET A 178 14.92 8.49 4.92
CA MET A 178 15.17 9.76 4.21
C MET A 178 13.86 10.57 4.05
N ALA A 179 12.75 9.94 3.70
CA ALA A 179 11.44 10.59 3.60
C ALA A 179 11.00 11.17 4.95
N GLN A 180 11.17 10.41 6.05
CA GLN A 180 10.90 10.92 7.40
C GLN A 180 11.83 12.07 7.79
N GLY A 181 13.09 12.04 7.38
CA GLY A 181 14.04 13.14 7.57
C GLY A 181 13.55 14.44 6.92
N ILE A 182 12.98 14.38 5.72
CA ILE A 182 12.38 15.56 5.05
C ILE A 182 11.23 16.13 5.90
N ILE A 183 10.34 15.28 6.42
CA ILE A 183 9.23 15.72 7.26
C ILE A 183 9.73 16.40 8.54
N ILE A 184 10.75 15.86 9.20
CA ILE A 184 11.35 16.45 10.39
C ILE A 184 11.94 17.84 10.07
N ILE A 185 12.63 18.00 8.94
CA ILE A 185 13.19 19.28 8.49
C ILE A 185 12.08 20.30 8.21
N LEU A 186 10.93 19.86 7.70
CA LEU A 186 9.76 20.70 7.46
C LEU A 186 8.97 21.06 8.74
N GLY A 187 9.38 20.55 9.91
CA GLY A 187 8.83 20.87 11.21
C GLY A 187 8.01 19.76 11.87
N GLY A 188 8.10 18.52 11.36
CA GLY A 188 7.43 17.37 11.97
C GLY A 188 5.98 17.19 11.52
N THR A 189 5.26 16.31 12.23
CA THR A 189 3.92 15.83 11.88
C THR A 189 2.78 16.43 12.72
N SER A 190 3.04 17.51 13.45
CA SER A 190 1.99 18.19 14.23
C SER A 190 1.12 19.07 13.33
N ALA A 191 -0.19 18.85 13.34
CA ALA A 191 -1.14 19.65 12.56
C ALA A 191 -1.37 21.06 13.10
N THR A 192 -0.95 21.34 14.35
CA THR A 192 -1.25 22.59 15.08
C THR A 192 -0.05 23.52 15.21
N ASP A 193 1.17 23.02 14.97
CA ASP A 193 2.38 23.80 15.18
C ASP A 193 2.66 24.74 14.00
N GLY A 194 3.21 25.91 14.27
CA GLY A 194 3.64 26.87 13.24
C GLY A 194 4.88 26.39 12.48
N THR A 195 4.75 25.38 11.64
CA THR A 195 5.82 24.74 10.89
C THR A 195 5.79 25.13 9.43
N VAL A 196 6.91 24.92 8.72
CA VAL A 196 6.98 25.12 7.27
C VAL A 196 5.96 24.22 6.55
N LEU A 197 5.80 22.98 7.00
CA LEU A 197 4.83 22.04 6.43
C LEU A 197 3.40 22.60 6.56
N ASN A 198 2.99 23.03 7.76
CA ASN A 198 1.66 23.60 7.97
C ASN A 198 1.44 24.91 7.20
N THR A 199 2.48 25.75 7.07
CA THR A 199 2.40 26.96 6.23
C THR A 199 2.12 26.62 4.76
N ILE A 200 2.76 25.60 4.22
CA ILE A 200 2.49 25.11 2.84
C ILE A 200 1.04 24.60 2.74
N LEU A 201 0.59 23.78 3.70
CA LEU A 201 -0.77 23.24 3.73
C LEU A 201 -1.83 24.34 3.77
N HIS A 202 -1.66 25.34 4.66
CA HIS A 202 -2.57 26.47 4.76
C HIS A 202 -2.55 27.36 3.51
N SER A 203 -1.39 27.64 2.93
CA SER A 203 -1.30 28.45 1.70
C SER A 203 -2.03 27.80 0.53
N ILE A 204 -1.95 26.47 0.40
CA ILE A 204 -2.68 25.71 -0.62
C ILE A 204 -4.19 25.79 -0.32
N SER A 205 -4.59 25.61 0.93
CA SER A 205 -5.99 25.73 1.37
C SER A 205 -6.58 27.10 1.03
N ASP A 206 -5.86 28.18 1.35
CA ASP A 206 -6.30 29.55 1.05
C ASP A 206 -6.47 29.80 -0.45
N GLY A 207 -5.58 29.26 -1.27
CA GLY A 207 -5.69 29.33 -2.74
C GLY A 207 -6.92 28.61 -3.30
N MET A 208 -7.45 27.60 -2.58
CA MET A 208 -8.59 26.80 -3.03
C MET A 208 -9.95 27.40 -2.67
N GLN A 209 -10.04 28.32 -1.72
CA GLN A 209 -11.31 28.88 -1.21
C GLN A 209 -12.16 29.58 -2.28
N ASN A 210 -11.55 30.05 -3.36
CA ASN A 210 -12.22 30.77 -4.43
C ASN A 210 -12.69 29.88 -5.59
N PHE A 211 -12.48 28.57 -5.53
CA PHE A 211 -12.88 27.66 -6.60
C PHE A 211 -14.30 27.11 -6.39
N PRO A 212 -15.03 26.78 -7.47
CA PRO A 212 -16.27 26.03 -7.37
C PRO A 212 -16.07 24.70 -6.62
N PRO A 213 -17.10 24.19 -5.87
CA PRO A 213 -17.00 22.98 -5.06
C PRO A 213 -16.38 21.77 -5.76
N VAL A 214 -16.79 21.53 -7.03
CA VAL A 214 -16.27 20.41 -7.83
C VAL A 214 -14.76 20.55 -8.11
N ILE A 215 -14.31 21.77 -8.42
CA ILE A 215 -12.90 22.03 -8.69
C ILE A 215 -12.11 21.92 -7.40
N SER A 216 -12.60 22.45 -6.29
CA SER A 216 -11.95 22.36 -4.98
C SER A 216 -11.78 20.90 -4.54
N ALA A 217 -12.80 20.07 -4.66
CA ALA A 217 -12.73 18.64 -4.35
C ALA A 217 -11.71 17.90 -5.23
N TRP A 218 -11.67 18.23 -6.52
CA TRP A 218 -10.67 17.65 -7.42
C TRP A 218 -9.25 18.09 -7.08
N PHE A 219 -9.03 19.35 -6.70
CA PHE A 219 -7.75 19.82 -6.20
C PHE A 219 -7.35 19.14 -4.88
N MET A 220 -8.31 18.89 -3.95
CA MET A 220 -8.05 18.09 -2.76
C MET A 220 -7.48 16.70 -3.13
N TYR A 221 -8.05 16.06 -4.15
CA TYR A 221 -7.57 14.76 -4.63
C TYR A 221 -6.15 14.84 -5.21
N ILE A 222 -5.88 15.85 -6.06
CA ILE A 222 -4.52 16.10 -6.59
C ILE A 222 -3.55 16.35 -5.44
N PHE A 223 -3.93 17.22 -4.52
CA PHE A 223 -3.11 17.56 -3.35
C PHE A 223 -2.76 16.31 -2.53
N GLN A 224 -3.74 15.48 -2.19
CA GLN A 224 -3.51 14.25 -1.44
C GLN A 224 -2.59 13.29 -2.21
N SER A 225 -2.76 13.20 -3.52
CA SER A 225 -1.92 12.38 -4.38
C SER A 225 -0.46 12.84 -4.41
N VAL A 226 -0.21 14.14 -4.46
CA VAL A 226 1.14 14.72 -4.42
C VAL A 226 1.73 14.64 -3.02
N PHE A 227 0.91 14.91 -1.99
CA PHE A 227 1.34 14.91 -0.60
C PHE A 227 1.78 13.53 -0.12
N ASN A 228 1.19 12.47 -0.66
CA ASN A 228 1.58 11.09 -0.36
C ASN A 228 3.04 10.78 -0.72
N PHE A 229 3.65 11.52 -1.65
CA PHE A 229 5.08 11.38 -1.91
C PHE A 229 5.93 11.69 -0.67
N PHE A 230 5.49 12.64 0.16
CA PHE A 230 6.20 13.05 1.37
C PHE A 230 5.81 12.19 2.58
N VAL A 231 4.51 11.88 2.73
CA VAL A 231 3.96 11.17 3.88
C VAL A 231 3.28 9.89 3.43
N VAL A 232 4.08 8.86 3.18
CA VAL A 232 3.60 7.55 2.74
C VAL A 232 3.10 6.73 3.94
N SER A 233 2.01 7.20 4.53
CA SER A 233 1.38 6.55 5.69
C SER A 233 -0.09 6.95 5.73
N GLY A 234 -1.00 6.03 5.47
CA GLY A 234 -2.42 6.34 5.43
C GLY A 234 -2.91 7.08 6.67
N SER A 235 -2.70 6.53 7.86
CA SER A 235 -3.09 7.22 9.11
C SER A 235 -2.31 8.51 9.35
N GLY A 236 -1.02 8.55 9.02
CA GLY A 236 -0.17 9.74 9.15
C GLY A 236 -0.62 10.86 8.22
N GLN A 237 -0.88 10.54 6.95
CA GLN A 237 -1.40 11.51 6.00
C GLN A 237 -2.78 12.02 6.42
N ALA A 238 -3.70 11.14 6.85
CA ALA A 238 -5.00 11.54 7.36
C ALA A 238 -4.88 12.50 8.56
N ALA A 239 -4.04 12.16 9.54
CA ALA A 239 -3.85 12.97 10.74
C ALA A 239 -3.28 14.37 10.44
N LEU A 240 -2.43 14.49 9.41
CA LEU A 240 -1.84 15.76 8.98
C LEU A 240 -2.77 16.60 8.11
N THR A 241 -3.43 15.99 7.14
CA THR A 241 -4.14 16.73 6.12
C THR A 241 -5.61 16.95 6.43
N MET A 242 -6.29 16.00 7.10
CA MET A 242 -7.72 16.11 7.36
C MET A 242 -8.11 17.26 8.32
N PRO A 243 -7.31 17.65 9.34
CA PRO A 243 -7.60 18.83 10.14
C PRO A 243 -7.72 20.12 9.34
N ILE A 244 -7.10 20.18 8.15
CA ILE A 244 -7.15 21.31 7.22
C ILE A 244 -8.18 21.09 6.14
N MET A 245 -8.20 19.89 5.54
CA MET A 245 -9.07 19.59 4.39
C MET A 245 -10.55 19.47 4.76
N ALA A 246 -10.89 19.00 5.97
CA ALA A 246 -12.28 18.91 6.39
C ALA A 246 -12.91 20.29 6.63
N PRO A 247 -12.31 21.23 7.38
CA PRO A 247 -12.81 22.63 7.45
C PRO A 247 -12.81 23.35 6.10
N LEU A 248 -11.79 23.09 5.25
CA LEU A 248 -11.77 23.65 3.90
C LEU A 248 -12.96 23.15 3.07
N ALA A 249 -13.30 21.87 3.14
CA ALA A 249 -14.46 21.32 2.47
C ALA A 249 -15.74 22.08 2.85
N ASP A 250 -15.96 22.35 4.15
CA ASP A 250 -17.08 23.15 4.64
C ASP A 250 -17.09 24.56 4.04
N LEU A 251 -15.93 25.22 3.99
CA LEU A 251 -15.78 26.58 3.46
C LEU A 251 -16.10 26.69 1.96
N VAL A 252 -15.76 25.66 1.18
CA VAL A 252 -15.99 25.64 -0.29
C VAL A 252 -17.31 24.96 -0.66
N GLY A 253 -18.15 24.60 0.31
CA GLY A 253 -19.45 23.98 0.08
C GLY A 253 -19.36 22.52 -0.42
N VAL A 254 -18.33 21.81 0.03
CA VAL A 254 -18.11 20.38 -0.24
C VAL A 254 -18.36 19.58 1.06
N GLU A 255 -19.07 18.48 0.95
CA GLU A 255 -19.27 17.59 2.10
C GLU A 255 -17.92 17.00 2.58
N ARG A 256 -17.71 16.93 3.90
CA ARG A 256 -16.48 16.36 4.48
C ARG A 256 -16.19 14.93 4.03
N GLN A 257 -17.24 14.17 3.74
CA GLN A 257 -17.14 12.81 3.24
C GLN A 257 -16.42 12.76 1.87
N VAL A 258 -16.60 13.78 1.04
CA VAL A 258 -15.91 13.93 -0.26
C VAL A 258 -14.41 14.20 -0.05
N ALA A 259 -14.05 15.04 0.92
CA ALA A 259 -12.65 15.26 1.28
C ALA A 259 -11.97 13.97 1.76
N VAL A 260 -12.70 13.14 2.51
CA VAL A 260 -12.23 11.80 2.93
C VAL A 260 -12.05 10.87 1.73
N VAL A 261 -12.96 10.89 0.74
CA VAL A 261 -12.78 10.10 -0.51
C VAL A 261 -11.56 10.59 -1.29
N ALA A 262 -11.38 11.89 -1.42
CA ALA A 262 -10.23 12.48 -2.10
C ALA A 262 -8.91 12.07 -1.43
N TYR A 263 -8.86 12.10 -0.10
CA TYR A 263 -7.73 11.59 0.68
C TYR A 263 -7.49 10.09 0.40
N GLN A 264 -8.52 9.26 0.57
CA GLN A 264 -8.41 7.81 0.50
C GLN A 264 -7.89 7.33 -0.87
N LEU A 265 -8.44 7.88 -1.97
CA LEU A 265 -8.00 7.56 -3.32
C LEU A 265 -6.62 8.14 -3.63
N GLY A 266 -6.34 9.36 -3.16
CA GLY A 266 -5.07 10.05 -3.36
C GLY A 266 -3.89 9.32 -2.69
N ASP A 267 -4.05 8.92 -1.44
CA ASP A 267 -3.07 8.14 -0.70
C ASP A 267 -2.81 6.78 -1.38
N ALA A 268 -3.82 5.94 -1.50
CA ALA A 268 -3.61 4.56 -1.91
C ALA A 268 -3.16 4.41 -3.37
N PHE A 269 -3.72 5.19 -4.29
CA PHE A 269 -3.39 5.03 -5.71
C PHE A 269 -1.98 5.53 -6.03
N THR A 270 -1.45 6.50 -5.31
CA THR A 270 -0.08 6.95 -5.51
C THR A 270 0.96 6.03 -4.86
N ASN A 271 0.58 5.23 -3.86
CA ASN A 271 1.44 4.19 -3.29
C ASN A 271 1.93 3.16 -4.32
N PHE A 272 1.24 3.00 -5.46
CA PHE A 272 1.68 2.08 -6.52
C PHE A 272 2.96 2.51 -7.23
N ILE A 273 3.33 3.79 -7.15
CA ILE A 273 4.43 4.32 -7.96
C ILE A 273 5.43 5.15 -7.15
N VAL A 274 5.05 5.69 -5.99
CA VAL A 274 5.96 6.58 -5.24
C VAL A 274 7.17 5.82 -4.69
N PRO A 275 8.40 6.27 -4.97
CA PRO A 275 9.62 5.60 -4.53
C PRO A 275 9.87 5.70 -3.02
N THR A 276 9.13 6.54 -2.33
CA THR A 276 9.17 6.69 -0.86
C THR A 276 8.33 5.64 -0.13
N SER A 277 7.52 4.84 -0.86
CA SER A 277 6.73 3.75 -0.29
C SER A 277 7.62 2.55 0.07
N GLY A 278 7.88 2.37 1.37
CA GLY A 278 8.63 1.23 1.87
C GLY A 278 7.97 -0.12 1.52
N CYS A 279 6.65 -0.18 1.53
CA CYS A 279 5.92 -1.39 1.14
C CYS A 279 6.11 -1.71 -0.36
N LEU A 280 6.08 -0.69 -1.23
CA LEU A 280 6.36 -0.88 -2.66
C LEU A 280 7.79 -1.35 -2.88
N LEU A 281 8.75 -0.63 -2.28
CA LEU A 281 10.16 -0.97 -2.44
C LEU A 281 10.48 -2.35 -1.87
N GLY A 282 9.87 -2.74 -0.75
CA GLY A 282 9.98 -4.08 -0.19
C GLY A 282 9.45 -5.16 -1.14
N ALA A 283 8.28 -4.94 -1.75
CA ALA A 283 7.72 -5.86 -2.74
C ALA A 283 8.60 -5.96 -4.00
N LEU A 284 9.14 -4.82 -4.47
CA LEU A 284 10.06 -4.77 -5.61
C LEU A 284 11.40 -5.45 -5.31
N ALA A 285 11.95 -5.26 -4.11
CA ALA A 285 13.16 -5.92 -3.66
C ALA A 285 12.99 -7.44 -3.61
N ALA A 286 11.88 -7.92 -3.00
CA ALA A 286 11.55 -9.34 -2.98
C ALA A 286 11.39 -9.95 -4.38
N ALA A 287 10.93 -9.15 -5.35
CA ALA A 287 10.80 -9.54 -6.75
C ALA A 287 12.07 -9.31 -7.59
N LYS A 288 13.15 -8.77 -7.00
CA LYS A 288 14.38 -8.34 -7.70
C LYS A 288 14.08 -7.44 -8.92
N LEU A 289 13.05 -6.62 -8.82
CA LEU A 289 12.60 -5.74 -9.90
C LEU A 289 12.99 -4.29 -9.60
N ASP A 290 13.70 -3.67 -10.53
CA ASP A 290 14.09 -2.26 -10.44
C ASP A 290 12.86 -1.33 -10.47
N TRP A 291 12.86 -0.32 -9.58
CA TRP A 291 11.76 0.65 -9.50
C TRP A 291 11.52 1.39 -10.83
N GLY A 292 12.55 1.71 -11.58
CA GLY A 292 12.41 2.41 -12.87
C GLY A 292 11.69 1.56 -13.91
N LYS A 293 11.95 0.23 -13.93
CA LYS A 293 11.22 -0.72 -14.78
C LYS A 293 9.76 -0.82 -14.34
N TRP A 294 9.52 -0.93 -13.03
CA TRP A 294 8.18 -0.93 -12.46
C TRP A 294 7.41 0.35 -12.78
N ALA A 295 7.99 1.53 -12.56
CA ALA A 295 7.35 2.82 -12.82
C ALA A 295 6.94 2.98 -14.28
N LYS A 296 7.79 2.59 -15.24
CA LYS A 296 7.46 2.59 -16.68
C LYS A 296 6.27 1.68 -17.02
N PHE A 297 6.16 0.54 -16.35
CA PHE A 297 5.02 -0.36 -16.51
C PHE A 297 3.76 0.26 -15.90
N GLN A 298 3.87 0.73 -14.65
CA GLN A 298 2.75 1.17 -13.83
C GLN A 298 2.16 2.53 -14.26
N ILE A 299 2.94 3.42 -14.89
CA ILE A 299 2.51 4.78 -15.23
C ILE A 299 1.22 4.83 -16.08
N LYS A 300 1.02 3.86 -16.98
CA LYS A 300 -0.19 3.76 -17.80
C LYS A 300 -1.41 3.42 -16.95
N PHE A 301 -1.26 2.47 -16.04
CA PHE A 301 -2.33 2.10 -15.11
C PHE A 301 -2.60 3.21 -14.10
N GLN A 302 -1.54 3.88 -13.64
CA GLN A 302 -1.63 5.04 -12.77
C GLN A 302 -2.46 6.17 -13.39
N ALA A 303 -2.24 6.48 -14.67
CA ALA A 303 -3.03 7.47 -15.38
C ALA A 303 -4.52 7.10 -15.46
N VAL A 304 -4.83 5.82 -15.67
CA VAL A 304 -6.20 5.30 -15.67
C VAL A 304 -6.82 5.42 -14.27
N LEU A 305 -6.10 5.00 -13.22
CA LEU A 305 -6.57 5.13 -11.84
C LEU A 305 -6.79 6.59 -11.45
N PHE A 306 -5.88 7.48 -11.84
CA PHE A 306 -6.02 8.91 -11.57
C PHE A 306 -7.25 9.52 -12.26
N ALA A 307 -7.49 9.15 -13.53
CA ALA A 307 -8.66 9.61 -14.28
C ALA A 307 -9.97 9.11 -13.62
N PHE A 308 -10.08 7.84 -13.31
CA PHE A 308 -11.27 7.31 -12.65
C PHE A 308 -11.41 7.77 -11.20
N GLY A 309 -10.31 7.97 -10.47
CA GLY A 309 -10.31 8.60 -9.16
C GLY A 309 -10.85 10.03 -9.21
N SER A 310 -10.42 10.82 -10.21
CA SER A 310 -10.95 12.15 -10.46
C SER A 310 -12.47 12.13 -10.73
N ILE A 311 -12.93 11.20 -11.57
CA ILE A 311 -14.37 11.03 -11.85
C ILE A 311 -15.12 10.63 -10.56
N ALA A 312 -14.57 9.75 -9.75
CA ALA A 312 -15.19 9.32 -8.50
C ALA A 312 -15.35 10.49 -7.50
N VAL A 313 -14.32 11.33 -7.35
CA VAL A 313 -14.38 12.53 -6.48
C VAL A 313 -15.39 13.54 -7.01
N ILE A 314 -15.39 13.83 -8.32
CA ILE A 314 -16.37 14.72 -8.95
C ILE A 314 -17.80 14.17 -8.75
N LEU A 315 -18.00 12.88 -8.98
CA LEU A 315 -19.30 12.24 -8.78
C LEU A 315 -19.76 12.35 -7.33
N ALA A 316 -18.85 12.16 -6.37
CA ALA A 316 -19.16 12.29 -4.93
C ALA A 316 -19.69 13.71 -4.58
N VAL A 317 -19.12 14.77 -5.19
CA VAL A 317 -19.64 16.13 -5.04
C VAL A 317 -21.03 16.29 -5.66
N VAL A 318 -21.20 15.79 -6.89
CA VAL A 318 -22.46 15.97 -7.65
C VAL A 318 -23.64 15.29 -6.97
N ILE A 319 -23.43 14.13 -6.35
CA ILE A 319 -24.47 13.39 -5.64
C ILE A 319 -24.66 13.86 -4.20
N GLY A 320 -23.85 14.80 -3.69
CA GLY A 320 -23.91 15.27 -2.30
C GLY A 320 -23.60 14.15 -1.31
N LEU A 321 -22.46 13.47 -1.47
CA LEU A 321 -22.04 12.38 -0.60
C LEU A 321 -21.80 12.90 0.82
N SER A 322 -22.70 12.57 1.75
CA SER A 322 -22.67 12.94 3.16
C SER A 322 -22.40 11.72 4.06
#